data_3562a9fedd794775373e053fbe8a3d45
#
_entry.id   3562a9fedd794775373e053fbe8a3d45
#
_cell.length_a   1.000
_cell.length_b   1.000
_cell.length_c   1.000
_cell.angle_alpha   90.00
_cell.angle_beta   90.00
_cell.angle_gamma   90.00
#
_symmetry.space_group_name_H-M   'P 1'
#
loop_
_entity.id
_entity.type
_entity.pdbx_description
1 polymer ?
#
loop_
_entity_poly.entity_id
_entity_poly.type
_entity_poly.pdbx_seq_one_letter_code
_entity_poly.pdbx_strand_id
1 'polypeptide(L)'
;MHRIVRLEILCRKYKRIAADHRPSGKSWIEYFRKGLRINQSQLGRLAGISKQAVSKIEASEGTDEMSFKSLNKLAGAMDMKVVYGLVPIEGTGELDKFVNRRSRAYTEKLVGEMRGLTNKEREDKIFWMTMGRNDRWLKRIWE
;
A
#
# COMPACT_ATOMS: atom_id res chain seq x y z
N MET A 1 -18.14 1.36 -10.53
CA MET A 1 -17.94 2.56 -9.70
C MET A 1 -17.78 2.23 -8.20
N HIS A 2 -18.66 1.41 -7.59
CA HIS A 2 -18.59 1.08 -6.14
C HIS A 2 -17.29 0.43 -5.64
N ARG A 3 -16.61 -0.40 -6.46
CA ARG A 3 -15.37 -1.10 -6.04
C ARG A 3 -14.19 -0.13 -5.87
N ILE A 4 -13.96 0.77 -6.80
CA ILE A 4 -12.87 1.75 -6.72
C ILE A 4 -13.08 2.70 -5.55
N VAL A 5 -14.30 3.14 -5.30
CA VAL A 5 -14.64 4.00 -4.15
C VAL A 5 -14.31 3.32 -2.81
N ARG A 6 -14.63 2.02 -2.68
CA ARG A 6 -14.27 1.25 -1.47
C ARG A 6 -12.76 1.13 -1.29
N LEU A 7 -12.01 0.85 -2.38
CA LEU A 7 -10.56 0.80 -2.34
C LEU A 7 -9.95 2.15 -1.98
N GLU A 8 -10.51 3.26 -2.52
CA GLU A 8 -10.09 4.61 -2.19
C GLU A 8 -10.23 4.91 -0.68
N ILE A 9 -11.38 4.56 -0.08
CA ILE A 9 -11.62 4.74 1.35
C ILE A 9 -10.58 3.97 2.17
N LEU A 10 -10.28 2.73 1.79
CA LEU A 10 -9.27 1.91 2.45
C LEU A 10 -7.87 2.52 2.30
N CYS A 11 -7.47 2.93 1.10
CA CYS A 11 -6.17 3.57 0.86
C CYS A 11 -6.00 4.85 1.70
N ARG A 12 -7.03 5.71 1.77
CA ARG A 12 -7.00 6.91 2.61
C ARG A 12 -6.84 6.58 4.09
N LYS A 13 -7.56 5.57 4.57
CA LYS A 13 -7.47 5.13 5.97
C LYS A 13 -6.06 4.63 6.30
N TYR A 14 -5.48 3.76 5.47
CA TYR A 14 -4.12 3.25 5.68
C TYR A 14 -3.06 4.34 5.54
N LYS A 15 -3.23 5.29 4.62
CA LYS A 15 -2.32 6.43 4.46
C LYS A 15 -2.28 7.31 5.71
N ARG A 16 -3.43 7.62 6.31
CA ARG A 16 -3.48 8.38 7.57
C ARG A 16 -2.73 7.63 8.68
N ILE A 17 -3.01 6.33 8.85
CA ILE A 17 -2.30 5.51 9.84
C ILE A 17 -0.78 5.53 9.59
N ALA A 18 -0.34 5.40 8.34
CA ALA A 18 1.09 5.37 8.00
C ALA A 18 1.77 6.74 8.16
N ALA A 19 1.05 7.85 7.87
CA ALA A 19 1.62 9.20 7.93
C ALA A 19 1.65 9.76 9.35
N ASP A 20 0.56 9.56 10.12
CA ASP A 20 0.36 10.20 11.42
C ASP A 20 1.01 9.43 12.58
N HIS A 21 1.37 8.16 12.37
CA HIS A 21 1.76 7.26 13.45
C HIS A 21 3.04 6.47 13.18
N ARG A 22 3.97 7.00 12.35
CA ARG A 22 5.29 6.38 12.28
C ARG A 22 5.98 6.49 13.64
N PRO A 23 6.30 5.34 14.29
CA PRO A 23 7.08 5.39 15.49
C PRO A 23 8.41 6.12 15.21
N SER A 24 8.88 6.90 16.15
CA SER A 24 10.19 7.57 16.09
C SER A 24 11.37 6.60 15.96
N GLY A 25 11.12 5.30 15.97
CA GLY A 25 12.05 4.21 15.73
C GLY A 25 11.78 3.47 14.42
N LYS A 26 12.61 2.49 14.11
CA LYS A 26 12.54 1.70 12.88
C LYS A 26 11.51 0.56 12.94
N SER A 27 10.97 0.20 14.11
CA SER A 27 10.17 -1.01 14.36
C SER A 27 8.90 -0.72 15.12
N TRP A 28 7.75 -1.16 14.59
CA TRP A 28 6.47 -1.15 15.31
C TRP A 28 6.46 -2.14 16.49
N ILE A 29 7.09 -3.31 16.33
CA ILE A 29 7.24 -4.31 17.40
C ILE A 29 8.00 -3.70 18.57
N GLU A 30 9.13 -3.04 18.31
CA GLU A 30 9.91 -2.35 19.34
C GLU A 30 9.10 -1.25 20.03
N TYR A 31 8.36 -0.45 19.24
CA TYR A 31 7.55 0.66 19.75
C TYR A 31 6.48 0.15 20.73
N PHE A 32 5.68 -0.84 20.33
CA PHE A 32 4.64 -1.42 21.20
C PHE A 32 5.24 -2.15 22.38
N ARG A 33 6.31 -2.94 22.19
CA ARG A 33 6.99 -3.63 23.28
C ARG A 33 7.46 -2.66 24.36
N LYS A 34 8.12 -1.55 23.96
CA LYS A 34 8.58 -0.51 24.90
C LYS A 34 7.40 0.17 25.59
N GLY A 35 6.34 0.49 24.88
CA GLY A 35 5.12 1.06 25.45
C GLY A 35 4.47 0.17 26.51
N LEU A 36 4.48 -1.14 26.26
CA LEU A 36 3.99 -2.16 27.21
C LEU A 36 5.02 -2.50 28.32
N ARG A 37 6.21 -1.86 28.33
CA ARG A 37 7.29 -2.10 29.28
C ARG A 37 7.82 -3.53 29.28
N ILE A 38 7.71 -4.23 28.17
CA ILE A 38 8.22 -5.59 27.95
C ILE A 38 9.65 -5.47 27.39
N ASN A 39 10.63 -6.16 27.99
CA ASN A 39 11.98 -6.23 27.42
C ASN A 39 12.07 -7.37 26.37
N GLN A 40 13.14 -7.35 25.54
CA GLN A 40 13.32 -8.34 24.47
C GLN A 40 13.38 -9.79 24.97
N SER A 41 13.96 -10.02 26.15
CA SER A 41 14.02 -11.36 26.76
C SER A 41 12.64 -11.85 27.19
N GLN A 42 11.80 -10.95 27.73
CA GLN A 42 10.42 -11.28 28.10
C GLN A 42 9.59 -11.58 26.86
N LEU A 43 9.67 -10.72 25.83
CA LEU A 43 8.95 -10.96 24.56
C LEU A 43 9.42 -12.26 23.90
N GLY A 44 10.72 -12.54 23.92
CA GLY A 44 11.26 -13.79 23.41
C GLY A 44 10.69 -15.02 24.10
N ARG A 45 10.59 -14.99 25.45
CA ARG A 45 9.94 -16.09 26.20
C ARG A 45 8.48 -16.27 25.84
N LEU A 46 7.72 -15.17 25.75
CA LEU A 46 6.31 -15.22 25.35
C LEU A 46 6.11 -15.76 23.93
N ALA A 47 7.00 -15.39 23.02
CA ALA A 47 6.98 -15.85 21.62
C ALA A 47 7.65 -17.21 21.39
N GLY A 48 8.31 -17.81 22.41
CA GLY A 48 9.07 -19.06 22.24
C GLY A 48 10.28 -18.91 21.30
N ILE A 49 11.02 -17.79 21.40
CA ILE A 49 12.26 -17.52 20.64
C ILE A 49 13.30 -16.83 21.51
N SER A 50 14.56 -16.79 21.04
CA SER A 50 15.62 -16.13 21.77
C SER A 50 15.52 -14.60 21.74
N LYS A 51 16.16 -13.93 22.74
CA LYS A 51 16.31 -12.47 22.75
C LYS A 51 16.96 -11.95 21.44
N GLN A 52 17.99 -12.67 20.96
CA GLN A 52 18.70 -12.32 19.71
C GLN A 52 17.76 -12.38 18.51
N ALA A 53 16.88 -13.38 18.46
CA ALA A 53 15.87 -13.47 17.38
C ALA A 53 14.88 -12.31 17.45
N VAL A 54 14.42 -11.89 18.63
CA VAL A 54 13.58 -10.69 18.78
C VAL A 54 14.31 -9.46 18.27
N SER A 55 15.56 -9.24 18.70
CA SER A 55 16.37 -8.10 18.27
C SER A 55 16.59 -8.07 16.76
N LYS A 56 16.84 -9.23 16.13
CA LYS A 56 16.98 -9.35 14.68
C LYS A 56 15.67 -8.98 13.95
N ILE A 57 14.53 -9.46 14.45
CA ILE A 57 13.21 -9.15 13.88
C ILE A 57 12.93 -7.65 13.99
N GLU A 58 13.16 -7.02 15.15
CA GLU A 58 12.99 -5.58 15.31
C GLU A 58 13.90 -4.78 14.37
N ALA A 59 15.15 -5.20 14.19
CA ALA A 59 16.10 -4.53 13.30
C ALA A 59 15.74 -4.66 11.81
N SER A 60 15.14 -5.78 11.39
CA SER A 60 14.77 -6.04 10.00
C SER A 60 13.34 -5.60 9.66
N GLU A 61 12.55 -5.14 10.64
CA GLU A 61 11.20 -4.63 10.37
C GLU A 61 11.24 -3.41 9.45
N GLY A 62 10.52 -3.48 8.34
CA GLY A 62 10.53 -2.45 7.31
C GLY A 62 11.58 -2.67 6.21
N THR A 63 12.33 -3.77 6.26
CA THR A 63 13.18 -4.23 5.16
C THR A 63 12.48 -5.33 4.36
N ASP A 64 12.97 -5.60 3.14
CA ASP A 64 12.43 -6.66 2.28
C ASP A 64 12.68 -8.09 2.83
N GLU A 65 13.54 -8.21 3.84
CA GLU A 65 13.86 -9.50 4.48
C GLU A 65 12.84 -9.93 5.54
N MET A 66 11.93 -9.04 5.94
CA MET A 66 10.98 -9.31 7.01
C MET A 66 9.82 -10.18 6.53
N SER A 67 9.57 -11.28 7.23
CA SER A 67 8.40 -12.12 6.98
C SER A 67 7.20 -11.75 7.85
N PHE A 68 6.00 -11.77 7.27
CA PHE A 68 4.74 -11.63 8.01
C PHE A 68 4.58 -12.67 9.11
N LYS A 69 5.14 -13.87 8.93
CA LYS A 69 5.14 -14.93 9.93
C LYS A 69 5.86 -14.50 11.21
N SER A 70 7.03 -13.87 11.05
CA SER A 70 7.82 -13.37 12.18
C SER A 70 7.13 -12.22 12.90
N LEU A 71 6.56 -11.26 12.14
CA LEU A 71 5.78 -10.16 12.71
C LEU A 71 4.57 -10.66 13.49
N ASN A 72 3.78 -11.55 12.90
CA ASN A 72 2.59 -12.11 13.56
C ASN A 72 2.93 -12.89 14.82
N LYS A 73 4.08 -13.58 14.84
CA LYS A 73 4.54 -14.32 16.03
C LYS A 73 4.81 -13.38 17.20
N LEU A 74 5.51 -12.26 16.95
CA LEU A 74 5.81 -11.28 18.01
C LEU A 74 4.58 -10.45 18.40
N ALA A 75 3.75 -10.06 17.41
CA ALA A 75 2.50 -9.37 17.68
C ALA A 75 1.55 -10.25 18.53
N GLY A 76 1.39 -11.52 18.17
CA GLY A 76 0.57 -12.47 18.91
C GLY A 76 1.06 -12.70 20.35
N ALA A 77 2.37 -12.66 20.61
CA ALA A 77 2.93 -12.74 21.94
C ALA A 77 2.61 -11.50 22.82
N MET A 78 2.14 -10.42 22.22
CA MET A 78 1.65 -9.20 22.90
C MET A 78 0.13 -9.07 22.81
N ASP A 79 -0.62 -10.15 22.49
CA ASP A 79 -2.07 -10.15 22.24
C ASP A 79 -2.51 -9.20 21.14
N MET A 80 -1.65 -8.98 20.13
CA MET A 80 -1.89 -8.12 18.97
C MET A 80 -1.89 -8.90 17.67
N LYS A 81 -2.45 -8.30 16.62
CA LYS A 81 -2.38 -8.81 15.25
C LYS A 81 -1.76 -7.78 14.32
N VAL A 82 -1.01 -8.23 13.34
CA VAL A 82 -0.50 -7.37 12.28
C VAL A 82 -1.63 -7.03 11.31
N VAL A 83 -1.76 -5.75 10.99
CA VAL A 83 -2.65 -5.24 9.94
C VAL A 83 -1.80 -4.54 8.90
N TYR A 84 -2.04 -4.83 7.63
CA TYR A 84 -1.32 -4.20 6.53
C TYR A 84 -2.29 -3.66 5.47
N GLY A 85 -1.80 -2.74 4.64
CA GLY A 85 -2.57 -2.15 3.55
C GLY A 85 -1.68 -1.78 2.38
N LEU A 86 -2.30 -1.62 1.21
CA LEU A 86 -1.65 -1.15 0.00
C LEU A 86 -2.08 0.28 -0.28
N VAL A 87 -1.12 1.12 -0.62
CA VAL A 87 -1.35 2.50 -1.03
C VAL A 87 -0.61 2.77 -2.34
N PRO A 88 -1.11 3.66 -3.21
CA PRO A 88 -0.39 4.06 -4.40
C PRO A 88 0.99 4.67 -4.05
N ILE A 89 2.04 4.28 -4.79
CA ILE A 89 3.42 4.73 -4.55
C ILE A 89 3.54 6.24 -4.67
N GLU A 90 2.83 6.85 -5.61
CA GLU A 90 2.96 8.27 -5.88
C GLU A 90 2.00 9.12 -5.06
N GLY A 91 2.59 10.04 -4.40
CA GLY A 91 2.25 11.14 -3.50
C GLY A 91 0.84 11.70 -3.37
N THR A 92 -0.10 11.33 -4.19
CA THR A 92 -1.46 11.88 -4.13
C THR A 92 -2.37 11.14 -3.15
N GLY A 93 -2.00 9.92 -2.77
CA GLY A 93 -2.79 9.09 -1.86
C GLY A 93 -4.23 8.84 -2.29
N GLU A 94 -4.57 9.21 -3.50
CA GLU A 94 -5.87 9.02 -4.10
C GLU A 94 -5.77 7.99 -5.20
N LEU A 95 -6.38 6.83 -4.97
CA LEU A 95 -6.42 5.74 -5.93
C LEU A 95 -7.06 6.20 -7.25
N ASP A 96 -8.04 7.10 -7.18
CA ASP A 96 -8.71 7.65 -8.37
C ASP A 96 -7.74 8.43 -9.27
N LYS A 97 -6.88 9.26 -8.70
CA LYS A 97 -5.83 9.97 -9.47
C LYS A 97 -4.83 9.00 -10.10
N PHE A 98 -4.45 7.96 -9.37
CA PHE A 98 -3.59 6.90 -9.89
C PHE A 98 -4.23 6.17 -11.08
N VAL A 99 -5.50 5.74 -10.94
CA VAL A 99 -6.26 5.09 -12.01
C VAL A 99 -6.48 6.04 -13.19
N ASN A 100 -6.76 7.32 -12.95
CA ASN A 100 -6.91 8.35 -14.00
C ASN A 100 -5.63 8.47 -14.83
N ARG A 101 -4.48 8.57 -14.18
CA ARG A 101 -3.21 8.69 -14.89
C ARG A 101 -2.90 7.44 -15.72
N ARG A 102 -3.11 6.23 -15.17
CA ARG A 102 -2.95 4.99 -15.92
C ARG A 102 -3.90 4.91 -17.10
N SER A 103 -5.17 5.26 -16.89
CA SER A 103 -6.18 5.29 -17.97
C SER A 103 -5.78 6.27 -19.06
N ARG A 104 -5.29 7.45 -18.70
CA ARG A 104 -4.86 8.46 -19.65
C ARG A 104 -3.65 7.98 -20.47
N ALA A 105 -2.62 7.45 -19.85
CA ALA A 105 -1.44 6.93 -20.53
C ALA A 105 -1.78 5.82 -21.52
N TYR A 106 -2.66 4.89 -21.13
CA TYR A 106 -3.14 3.84 -22.01
C TYR A 106 -3.95 4.40 -23.20
N THR A 107 -4.82 5.38 -22.94
CA THR A 107 -5.61 6.02 -23.99
C THR A 107 -4.75 6.81 -24.97
N GLU A 108 -3.75 7.53 -24.47
CA GLU A 108 -2.79 8.28 -25.29
C GLU A 108 -2.04 7.35 -26.25
N LYS A 109 -1.62 6.17 -25.76
CA LYS A 109 -1.01 5.13 -26.60
C LYS A 109 -1.96 4.68 -27.70
N LEU A 110 -3.20 4.29 -27.34
CA LEU A 110 -4.21 3.84 -28.33
C LEU A 110 -4.55 4.90 -29.36
N VAL A 111 -4.75 6.15 -28.94
CA VAL A 111 -5.08 7.26 -29.82
C VAL A 111 -3.87 7.64 -30.70
N GLY A 112 -2.65 7.48 -30.18
CA GLY A 112 -1.42 7.67 -30.96
C GLY A 112 -1.29 6.72 -32.15
N GLU A 113 -1.80 5.50 -32.01
CA GLU A 113 -1.81 4.48 -33.07
C GLU A 113 -2.89 4.76 -34.14
N MET A 114 -3.87 5.64 -33.88
CA MET A 114 -4.94 5.99 -34.82
C MET A 114 -4.46 7.04 -35.84
N ARG A 115 -4.52 6.70 -37.13
CA ARG A 115 -4.14 7.62 -38.22
C ARG A 115 -5.30 8.57 -38.56
N GLY A 116 -4.96 9.75 -39.09
CA GLY A 116 -5.93 10.69 -39.66
C GLY A 116 -6.69 11.56 -38.67
N LEU A 117 -6.35 11.55 -37.37
CA LEU A 117 -6.98 12.42 -36.38
C LEU A 117 -6.23 13.75 -36.25
N THR A 118 -6.97 14.85 -36.20
CA THR A 118 -6.46 16.16 -35.80
C THR A 118 -6.10 16.18 -34.30
N ASN A 119 -5.32 17.14 -33.87
CA ASN A 119 -4.93 17.28 -32.45
C ASN A 119 -6.16 17.40 -31.52
N LYS A 120 -7.17 18.20 -31.95
CA LYS A 120 -8.40 18.38 -31.19
C LYS A 120 -9.19 17.07 -31.05
N GLU A 121 -9.39 16.34 -32.16
CA GLU A 121 -10.07 15.03 -32.13
C GLU A 121 -9.33 14.00 -31.27
N ARG A 122 -7.99 14.06 -31.21
CA ARG A 122 -7.17 13.22 -30.31
C ARG A 122 -7.46 13.52 -28.85
N GLU A 123 -7.42 14.80 -28.46
CA GLU A 123 -7.67 15.23 -27.08
C GLU A 123 -9.10 14.89 -26.64
N ASP A 124 -10.10 15.17 -27.47
CA ASP A 124 -11.51 14.82 -27.21
C ASP A 124 -11.67 13.30 -27.02
N LYS A 125 -11.03 12.50 -27.86
CA LYS A 125 -11.07 11.05 -27.77
C LYS A 125 -10.38 10.52 -26.50
N ILE A 126 -9.23 11.08 -26.12
CA ILE A 126 -8.54 10.76 -24.87
C ILE A 126 -9.45 11.08 -23.69
N PHE A 127 -10.08 12.25 -23.67
CA PHE A 127 -10.98 12.65 -22.59
C PHE A 127 -12.15 11.66 -22.45
N TRP A 128 -12.90 11.40 -23.53
CA TRP A 128 -14.07 10.53 -23.47
C TRP A 128 -13.72 9.07 -23.12
N MET A 129 -12.64 8.54 -23.67
CA MET A 129 -12.20 7.18 -23.35
C MET A 129 -11.72 7.05 -21.92
N THR A 130 -11.11 8.09 -21.37
CA THR A 130 -10.65 8.10 -19.95
C THR A 130 -11.86 8.22 -19.01
N MET A 131 -12.91 8.94 -19.37
CA MET A 131 -14.14 9.09 -18.56
C MET A 131 -15.04 7.86 -18.60
N GLY A 132 -15.08 7.13 -19.71
CA GLY A 132 -15.93 5.96 -19.92
C GLY A 132 -15.47 4.67 -19.24
N ARG A 133 -14.81 4.77 -18.08
CA ARG A 133 -14.21 3.64 -17.36
C ARG A 133 -15.24 2.63 -16.88
N ASN A 134 -15.11 1.39 -17.33
CA ASN A 134 -15.85 0.23 -16.85
C ASN A 134 -14.88 -0.91 -16.46
N ASP A 135 -15.39 -2.01 -15.93
CA ASP A 135 -14.55 -3.15 -15.50
C ASP A 135 -13.68 -3.71 -16.62
N ARG A 136 -14.18 -3.71 -17.88
CA ARG A 136 -13.43 -4.15 -19.06
C ARG A 136 -12.27 -3.19 -19.38
N TRP A 137 -12.52 -1.89 -19.27
CA TRP A 137 -11.51 -0.86 -19.44
C TRP A 137 -10.41 -0.97 -18.39
N LEU A 138 -10.80 -1.13 -17.12
CA LEU A 138 -9.85 -1.27 -16.01
C LEU A 138 -8.93 -2.49 -16.17
N LYS A 139 -9.37 -3.56 -16.81
CA LYS A 139 -8.48 -4.70 -17.12
C LYS A 139 -7.42 -4.31 -18.14
N ARG A 140 -7.79 -3.58 -19.20
CA ARG A 140 -6.89 -3.23 -20.30
C ARG A 140 -5.79 -2.24 -19.95
N ILE A 141 -6.01 -1.35 -19.00
CA ILE A 141 -4.96 -0.38 -18.60
C ILE A 141 -3.75 -1.03 -17.89
N TRP A 142 -3.82 -2.33 -17.64
CA TRP A 142 -2.74 -3.11 -17.03
C TRP A 142 -1.99 -3.99 -18.05
N GLU A 143 -2.49 -4.11 -19.26
CA GLU A 143 -1.83 -4.78 -20.38
C GLU A 143 -0.80 -3.85 -21.05
#